data_0ab9432cb4f94b31155e2b5563fb3be7
#
_entry.id   0ab9432cb4f94b31155e2b5563fb3be7
#
_cell.length_a   1.000
_cell.length_b   1.000
_cell.length_c   1.000
_cell.angle_alpha   90.00
_cell.angle_beta   90.00
_cell.angle_gamma   90.00
#
_symmetry.space_group_name_H-M   'P 1'
#
loop_
_entity.id
_entity.type
_entity.pdbx_description
1 polymer ?
#
loop_
_entity_poly.entity_id
_entity_poly.type
_entity_poly.pdbx_seq_one_letter_code
_entity_poly.pdbx_strand_id
1 'polypeptide(L)'
;MASYVVENYDEMMREFDGLYDAGLKASKRCMQAGARAVSKQIRAAAPSAFRRIIGASIKRNKEGVYSAYVGYRNKEGLPSGKSIPVWFKAYWINYGTLEHRDPEHHFAYKVKNLRGKAGVDRRGGIRPRNFFEAGLNNWDKVFASAFEAQLDKEMQQL
;
A
#
# COMPACT_ATOMS: atom_id res chain seq x y z
N MET A 1 32.22 18.49 -46.10
CA MET A 1 31.42 17.97 -44.95
C MET A 1 31.95 18.73 -43.74
N ALA A 2 31.09 19.50 -43.06
CA ALA A 2 31.48 20.17 -41.83
C ALA A 2 31.31 19.17 -40.68
N SER A 3 32.39 18.82 -40.00
CA SER A 3 32.38 18.04 -38.77
C SER A 3 32.24 18.98 -37.58
N TYR A 4 31.19 18.85 -36.83
CA TYR A 4 31.03 19.56 -35.56
C TYR A 4 31.62 18.70 -34.46
N VAL A 5 32.60 19.21 -33.72
CA VAL A 5 33.11 18.61 -32.50
C VAL A 5 32.41 19.34 -31.33
N VAL A 6 31.67 18.62 -30.54
CA VAL A 6 31.14 19.16 -29.28
C VAL A 6 32.22 19.02 -28.24
N GLU A 7 32.82 20.15 -27.84
CA GLU A 7 33.74 20.16 -26.72
C GLU A 7 32.98 19.81 -25.44
N ASN A 8 33.61 18.98 -24.58
CA ASN A 8 33.05 18.51 -23.30
C ASN A 8 31.84 17.60 -23.38
N TYR A 9 31.66 16.84 -24.50
CA TYR A 9 30.56 15.88 -24.65
C TYR A 9 30.43 14.87 -23.47
N ASP A 10 31.58 14.32 -23.05
CA ASP A 10 31.62 13.34 -21.95
C ASP A 10 31.23 13.94 -20.60
N GLU A 11 31.58 15.20 -20.35
CA GLU A 11 31.22 15.93 -19.13
C GLU A 11 29.74 16.24 -19.12
N MET A 12 29.21 16.74 -20.23
CA MET A 12 27.78 16.97 -20.41
C MET A 12 26.97 15.68 -20.23
N MET A 13 27.42 14.56 -20.78
CA MET A 13 26.71 13.26 -20.63
C MET A 13 26.72 12.78 -19.17
N ARG A 14 27.80 12.98 -18.43
CA ARG A 14 27.87 12.66 -16.99
C ARG A 14 26.93 13.54 -16.16
N GLU A 15 26.77 14.81 -16.50
CA GLU A 15 25.81 15.71 -15.86
C GLU A 15 24.37 15.26 -16.13
N PHE A 16 24.04 14.89 -17.38
CA PHE A 16 22.74 14.37 -17.73
C PHE A 16 22.40 13.07 -16.99
N ASP A 17 23.35 12.13 -16.91
CA ASP A 17 23.20 10.90 -16.16
C ASP A 17 22.97 11.18 -14.66
N GLY A 18 23.71 12.14 -14.12
CA GLY A 18 23.54 12.60 -12.74
C GLY A 18 22.15 13.19 -12.47
N LEU A 19 21.65 14.04 -13.36
CA LEU A 19 20.31 14.63 -13.28
C LEU A 19 19.22 13.57 -13.43
N TYR A 20 19.40 12.61 -14.33
CA TYR A 20 18.47 11.50 -14.51
C TYR A 20 18.36 10.63 -13.25
N ASP A 21 19.50 10.27 -12.66
CA ASP A 21 19.53 9.49 -11.42
C ASP A 21 18.92 10.24 -10.23
N ALA A 22 19.18 11.55 -10.13
CA ALA A 22 18.58 12.41 -9.13
C ALA A 22 17.05 12.46 -9.30
N GLY A 23 16.56 12.64 -10.53
CA GLY A 23 15.14 12.63 -10.87
C GLY A 23 14.46 11.31 -10.53
N LEU A 24 15.11 10.16 -10.78
CA LEU A 24 14.58 8.84 -10.41
C LEU A 24 14.50 8.69 -8.88
N LYS A 25 15.50 9.15 -8.14
CA LYS A 25 15.51 9.11 -6.67
C LYS A 25 14.41 10.01 -6.09
N ALA A 26 14.25 11.23 -6.63
CA ALA A 26 13.19 12.16 -6.24
C ALA A 26 11.80 11.58 -6.51
N SER A 27 11.56 11.04 -7.71
CA SER A 27 10.30 10.38 -8.06
C SER A 27 9.95 9.25 -7.09
N LYS A 28 10.91 8.40 -6.74
CA LYS A 28 10.70 7.33 -5.75
C LYS A 28 10.30 7.88 -4.38
N ARG A 29 10.95 8.96 -3.92
CA ARG A 29 10.67 9.59 -2.62
C ARG A 29 9.28 10.22 -2.61
N CYS A 30 8.89 10.91 -3.69
CA CYS A 30 7.55 11.49 -3.84
C CYS A 30 6.47 10.41 -3.81
N MET A 31 6.62 9.34 -4.60
CA MET A 31 5.71 8.19 -4.59
C MET A 31 5.61 7.56 -3.19
N GLN A 32 6.72 7.48 -2.48
CA GLN A 32 6.77 6.92 -1.14
C GLN A 32 6.05 7.83 -0.12
N ALA A 33 6.18 9.14 -0.24
CA ALA A 33 5.49 10.11 0.61
C ALA A 33 3.97 10.00 0.44
N GLY A 34 3.47 10.04 -0.80
CA GLY A 34 2.05 9.86 -1.12
C GLY A 34 1.50 8.55 -0.58
N ALA A 35 2.18 7.42 -0.86
CA ALA A 35 1.74 6.10 -0.39
C ALA A 35 1.75 5.97 1.14
N ARG A 36 2.71 6.58 1.83
CA ARG A 36 2.74 6.62 3.30
C ARG A 36 1.59 7.44 3.88
N ALA A 37 1.23 8.56 3.26
CA ALA A 37 0.11 9.39 3.69
C ALA A 37 -1.22 8.62 3.61
N VAL A 38 -1.50 7.96 2.47
CA VAL A 38 -2.68 7.09 2.31
C VAL A 38 -2.65 5.93 3.31
N SER A 39 -1.51 5.26 3.48
CA SER A 39 -1.38 4.18 4.48
C SER A 39 -1.68 4.66 5.90
N LYS A 40 -1.27 5.88 6.26
CA LYS A 40 -1.56 6.50 7.57
C LYS A 40 -3.06 6.72 7.74
N GLN A 41 -3.75 7.18 6.71
CA GLN A 41 -5.20 7.39 6.72
C GLN A 41 -5.95 6.07 6.92
N ILE A 42 -5.61 5.01 6.18
CA ILE A 42 -6.21 3.68 6.36
C ILE A 42 -5.95 3.15 7.78
N ARG A 43 -4.74 3.34 8.32
CA ARG A 43 -4.42 2.95 9.70
C ARG A 43 -5.27 3.68 10.74
N ALA A 44 -5.60 4.95 10.51
CA ALA A 44 -6.45 5.72 11.42
C ALA A 44 -7.87 5.13 11.49
N ALA A 45 -8.42 4.68 10.36
CA ALA A 45 -9.72 4.03 10.27
C ALA A 45 -9.71 2.58 10.81
N ALA A 46 -8.55 1.91 10.78
CA ALA A 46 -8.43 0.51 11.15
C ALA A 46 -8.47 0.28 12.67
N PRO A 47 -9.03 -0.85 13.13
CA PRO A 47 -8.91 -1.29 14.52
C PRO A 47 -7.44 -1.37 14.95
N SER A 48 -7.16 -1.03 16.21
CA SER A 48 -5.78 -0.92 16.74
C SER A 48 -4.92 -2.17 16.49
N ALA A 49 -5.52 -3.35 16.63
CA ALA A 49 -4.85 -4.64 16.42
C ALA A 49 -4.30 -4.82 14.99
N PHE A 50 -4.86 -4.12 13.98
CA PHE A 50 -4.48 -4.29 12.57
C PHE A 50 -3.67 -3.14 12.00
N ARG A 51 -3.50 -2.04 12.72
CA ARG A 51 -2.75 -0.87 12.25
C ARG A 51 -1.34 -1.20 11.81
N ARG A 52 -0.66 -2.10 12.52
CA ARG A 52 0.75 -2.46 12.26
C ARG A 52 0.95 -3.23 10.96
N ILE A 53 -0.07 -3.95 10.49
CA ILE A 53 0.03 -4.74 9.26
C ILE A 53 -0.37 -3.96 8.00
N ILE A 54 -0.93 -2.78 8.13
CA ILE A 54 -1.21 -1.91 6.99
C ILE A 54 0.06 -1.12 6.68
N GLY A 55 0.46 -1.09 5.43
CA GLY A 55 1.68 -0.41 5.02
C GLY A 55 1.68 -0.01 3.55
N ALA A 56 2.73 0.73 3.20
CA ALA A 56 3.00 1.12 1.83
C ALA A 56 4.30 0.47 1.35
N SER A 57 4.36 0.15 0.08
CA SER A 57 5.57 -0.31 -0.62
C SER A 57 5.66 0.32 -1.99
N ILE A 58 6.88 0.52 -2.46
CA ILE A 58 7.16 1.04 -3.80
C ILE A 58 7.89 -0.05 -4.57
N LYS A 59 7.41 -0.33 -5.78
CA LYS A 59 8.08 -1.24 -6.71
C LYS A 59 8.42 -0.47 -7.98
N ARG A 60 9.56 -0.81 -8.58
CA ARG A 60 9.95 -0.34 -9.90
C ARG A 60 9.67 -1.46 -10.90
N ASN A 61 8.99 -1.15 -12.00
CA ASN A 61 8.78 -2.11 -13.08
C ASN A 61 10.04 -2.22 -13.97
N LYS A 62 10.01 -3.10 -14.96
CA LYS A 62 11.11 -3.31 -15.92
C LYS A 62 11.39 -2.06 -16.78
N GLU A 63 10.39 -1.22 -16.98
CA GLU A 63 10.45 0.02 -17.75
C GLU A 63 10.96 1.21 -16.91
N GLY A 64 11.30 0.98 -15.65
CA GLY A 64 11.81 2.02 -14.76
C GLY A 64 10.74 2.84 -14.02
N VAL A 65 9.46 2.59 -14.27
CA VAL A 65 8.33 3.29 -13.64
C VAL A 65 8.10 2.79 -12.21
N TYR A 66 7.90 3.71 -11.28
CA TYR A 66 7.56 3.40 -9.91
C TYR A 66 6.05 3.26 -9.72
N SER A 67 5.64 2.19 -9.04
CA SER A 67 4.26 1.96 -8.60
C SER A 67 4.19 1.89 -7.09
N ALA A 68 3.20 2.58 -6.52
CA ALA A 68 2.94 2.57 -5.09
C ALA A 68 1.82 1.57 -4.75
N TYR A 69 2.06 0.78 -3.74
CA TYR A 69 1.10 -0.20 -3.22
C TYR A 69 0.81 0.09 -1.75
N VAL A 70 -0.46 0.20 -1.42
CA VAL A 70 -0.90 0.33 -0.03
C VAL A 70 -1.83 -0.84 0.30
N GLY A 71 -1.56 -1.54 1.38
CA GLY A 71 -2.33 -2.74 1.72
C GLY A 71 -1.83 -3.46 2.94
N TYR A 72 -2.30 -4.69 3.11
CA TYR A 72 -1.84 -5.56 4.19
C TYR A 72 -0.43 -6.10 3.90
N ARG A 73 0.45 -6.02 4.89
CA ARG A 73 1.77 -6.63 4.83
C ARG A 73 1.66 -8.12 5.10
N ASN A 74 1.89 -8.92 4.09
CA ASN A 74 1.93 -10.38 4.21
C ASN A 74 3.36 -10.84 4.57
N LYS A 75 3.73 -10.75 5.83
CA LYS A 75 5.00 -11.28 6.34
C LYS A 75 4.89 -12.72 6.85
N GLU A 76 3.68 -13.17 7.14
CA GLU A 76 3.41 -14.46 7.81
C GLU A 76 3.03 -15.56 6.81
N GLY A 77 3.03 -15.24 5.49
CA GLY A 77 2.64 -16.20 4.44
C GLY A 77 1.13 -16.43 4.35
N LEU A 78 0.73 -17.54 3.74
CA LEU A 78 -0.67 -17.94 3.59
C LEU A 78 -1.17 -18.65 4.87
N PRO A 79 -2.50 -18.63 5.11
CA PRO A 79 -3.10 -19.38 6.22
C PRO A 79 -2.72 -20.86 6.14
N SER A 80 -2.32 -21.43 7.26
CA SER A 80 -2.14 -22.86 7.40
C SER A 80 -3.13 -23.42 8.42
N GLY A 81 -3.38 -24.73 8.39
CA GLY A 81 -4.35 -25.37 9.31
C GLY A 81 -4.05 -25.16 10.79
N LYS A 82 -2.84 -24.74 11.14
CA LYS A 82 -2.40 -24.48 12.53
C LYS A 82 -2.39 -22.99 12.90
N SER A 83 -2.33 -22.07 11.93
CA SER A 83 -2.18 -20.64 12.21
C SER A 83 -2.86 -19.80 11.13
N ILE A 84 -3.62 -18.80 11.59
CA ILE A 84 -4.25 -17.81 10.71
C ILE A 84 -3.45 -16.52 10.85
N PRO A 85 -2.78 -16.05 9.78
CA PRO A 85 -2.03 -14.80 9.79
C PRO A 85 -2.88 -13.60 10.18
N VAL A 86 -2.27 -12.61 10.83
CA VAL A 86 -2.99 -11.40 11.29
C VAL A 86 -3.59 -10.62 10.12
N TRP A 87 -2.90 -10.58 8.97
CA TRP A 87 -3.40 -9.90 7.78
C TRP A 87 -4.69 -10.56 7.24
N PHE A 88 -4.81 -11.90 7.35
CA PHE A 88 -5.99 -12.62 6.90
C PHE A 88 -7.19 -12.38 7.83
N LYS A 89 -6.93 -12.30 9.15
CA LYS A 89 -7.95 -11.89 10.14
C LYS A 89 -8.45 -10.47 9.86
N ALA A 90 -7.53 -9.55 9.54
CA ALA A 90 -7.88 -8.18 9.18
C ALA A 90 -8.73 -8.12 7.91
N TYR A 91 -8.39 -8.92 6.90
CA TYR A 91 -9.17 -9.06 5.68
C TYR A 91 -10.61 -9.49 5.99
N TRP A 92 -10.80 -10.55 6.78
CA TRP A 92 -12.14 -11.01 7.17
C TRP A 92 -12.93 -9.96 7.96
N ILE A 93 -12.27 -9.21 8.82
CA ILE A 93 -12.95 -8.17 9.59
C ILE A 93 -13.31 -6.98 8.71
N ASN A 94 -12.49 -6.68 7.69
CA ASN A 94 -12.78 -5.60 6.76
C ASN A 94 -13.97 -5.96 5.85
N TYR A 95 -13.90 -7.11 5.19
CA TYR A 95 -14.87 -7.52 4.17
C TYR A 95 -16.00 -8.41 4.70
N GLY A 96 -15.87 -8.90 5.91
CA GLY A 96 -16.84 -9.85 6.49
C GLY A 96 -16.61 -11.28 5.99
N THR A 97 -17.45 -12.18 6.50
CA THR A 97 -17.45 -13.60 6.10
C THR A 97 -18.83 -14.10 5.68
N LEU A 98 -19.84 -13.21 5.62
CA LEU A 98 -21.21 -13.58 5.35
C LEU A 98 -21.44 -13.97 3.88
N GLU A 99 -20.74 -13.33 2.96
CA GLU A 99 -20.90 -13.53 1.51
C GLU A 99 -20.09 -14.71 0.97
N HIS A 100 -19.09 -15.18 1.71
CA HIS A 100 -18.24 -16.31 1.29
C HIS A 100 -18.66 -17.65 1.86
N ARG A 101 -19.93 -17.79 2.22
CA ARG A 101 -20.51 -19.11 2.47
C ARG A 101 -20.85 -19.78 1.15
N ASP A 102 -19.84 -20.25 0.46
CA ASP A 102 -20.03 -21.31 -0.50
C ASP A 102 -20.40 -22.57 0.29
N PRO A 103 -21.64 -23.09 0.14
CA PRO A 103 -22.09 -24.28 0.85
C PRO A 103 -21.23 -25.52 0.51
N GLU A 104 -20.50 -25.52 -0.59
CA GLU A 104 -19.68 -26.63 -1.05
C GLU A 104 -18.25 -26.59 -0.51
N HIS A 105 -17.73 -25.42 -0.14
CA HIS A 105 -16.39 -25.29 0.42
C HIS A 105 -16.46 -25.03 1.93
N HIS A 106 -16.44 -26.08 2.72
CA HIS A 106 -16.49 -26.12 4.19
C HIS A 106 -15.33 -25.41 4.90
N PHE A 107 -15.00 -24.18 4.57
CA PHE A 107 -14.23 -23.30 5.43
C PHE A 107 -15.09 -22.71 6.56
N ALA A 108 -15.95 -23.56 7.15
CA ALA A 108 -16.57 -23.30 8.42
C ALA A 108 -15.52 -23.41 9.52
N TYR A 109 -14.65 -22.41 9.64
CA TYR A 109 -14.02 -22.20 10.93
C TYR A 109 -15.13 -22.03 11.94
N LYS A 110 -15.33 -23.05 12.78
CA LYS A 110 -16.24 -23.01 13.92
C LYS A 110 -15.76 -21.90 14.84
N VAL A 111 -16.18 -20.67 14.61
CA VAL A 111 -15.92 -19.52 15.47
C VAL A 111 -16.84 -19.65 16.69
N LYS A 112 -16.75 -20.81 17.38
CA LYS A 112 -17.55 -21.10 18.59
C LYS A 112 -17.39 -20.00 19.65
N ASN A 113 -16.23 -19.38 19.73
CA ASN A 113 -15.87 -18.41 20.77
C ASN A 113 -16.26 -16.97 20.47
N LEU A 114 -16.82 -16.65 19.29
CA LEU A 114 -17.22 -15.30 18.91
C LEU A 114 -18.74 -15.12 18.81
N ARG A 115 -19.54 -16.18 19.01
CA ARG A 115 -21.00 -16.06 19.04
C ARG A 115 -21.41 -15.10 20.16
N GLY A 116 -22.19 -14.08 19.82
CA GLY A 116 -22.69 -13.09 20.78
C GLY A 116 -21.75 -11.91 21.05
N LYS A 117 -20.54 -11.87 20.48
CA LYS A 117 -19.67 -10.66 20.56
C LYS A 117 -20.15 -9.61 19.56
N ALA A 118 -19.99 -8.34 19.90
CA ALA A 118 -20.33 -7.23 19.02
C ALA A 118 -19.65 -7.39 17.64
N GLY A 119 -20.43 -7.31 16.56
CA GLY A 119 -19.96 -7.47 15.19
C GLY A 119 -19.98 -8.88 14.63
N VAL A 120 -20.45 -9.87 15.39
CA VAL A 120 -20.67 -11.25 14.93
C VAL A 120 -22.18 -11.48 14.75
N ASP A 121 -22.58 -11.96 13.61
CA ASP A 121 -23.95 -12.35 13.32
C ASP A 121 -24.35 -13.61 14.13
N ARG A 122 -25.66 -13.80 14.38
CA ARG A 122 -26.19 -14.99 15.04
C ARG A 122 -25.82 -16.30 14.34
N ARG A 123 -25.53 -16.27 13.05
CA ARG A 123 -25.07 -17.39 12.22
C ARG A 123 -23.56 -17.64 12.31
N GLY A 124 -22.83 -16.83 13.11
CA GLY A 124 -21.38 -16.94 13.29
C GLY A 124 -20.55 -16.27 12.19
N GLY A 125 -21.17 -15.49 11.31
CA GLY A 125 -20.47 -14.66 10.32
C GLY A 125 -19.95 -13.37 10.94
N ILE A 126 -18.91 -12.82 10.37
CA ILE A 126 -18.34 -11.52 10.76
C ILE A 126 -18.96 -10.46 9.87
N ARG A 127 -19.55 -9.42 10.47
CA ARG A 127 -20.05 -8.27 9.72
C ARG A 127 -18.88 -7.44 9.20
N PRO A 128 -18.90 -6.99 7.93
CA PRO A 128 -17.86 -6.14 7.37
C PRO A 128 -17.77 -4.82 8.13
N ARG A 129 -16.56 -4.38 8.39
CA ARG A 129 -16.30 -3.06 9.01
C ARG A 129 -15.88 -2.01 8.01
N ASN A 130 -15.51 -2.42 6.80
CA ASN A 130 -15.14 -1.56 5.67
C ASN A 130 -14.15 -0.44 6.05
N PHE A 131 -13.24 -0.72 7.01
CA PHE A 131 -12.31 0.29 7.49
C PHE A 131 -11.24 0.64 6.45
N PHE A 132 -10.96 -0.27 5.52
CA PHE A 132 -10.02 -0.04 4.44
C PHE A 132 -10.61 0.97 3.45
N GLU A 133 -11.85 0.76 3.05
CA GLU A 133 -12.62 1.64 2.17
C GLU A 133 -12.85 3.01 2.81
N ALA A 134 -13.21 3.03 4.10
CA ALA A 134 -13.33 4.26 4.87
C ALA A 134 -12.00 5.04 4.93
N GLY A 135 -10.88 4.32 5.05
CA GLY A 135 -9.55 4.91 5.00
C GLY A 135 -9.07 5.31 3.61
N LEU A 136 -9.71 4.84 2.54
CA LEU A 136 -9.44 5.26 1.16
C LEU A 136 -10.25 6.50 0.74
N ASN A 137 -11.13 7.02 1.58
CA ASN A 137 -11.89 8.21 1.26
C ASN A 137 -10.94 9.38 0.94
N ASN A 138 -11.10 10.01 -0.24
CA ASN A 138 -10.24 11.08 -0.75
C ASN A 138 -8.73 10.73 -0.82
N TRP A 139 -8.40 9.45 -1.04
CA TRP A 139 -7.01 8.98 -1.09
C TRP A 139 -6.18 9.69 -2.16
N ASP A 140 -6.80 10.04 -3.29
CA ASP A 140 -6.21 10.77 -4.41
C ASP A 140 -5.68 12.14 -3.97
N LYS A 141 -6.49 12.93 -3.26
CA LYS A 141 -6.10 14.22 -2.72
C LYS A 141 -5.01 14.10 -1.65
N VAL A 142 -5.13 13.10 -0.77
CA VAL A 142 -4.13 12.86 0.28
C VAL A 142 -2.80 12.42 -0.33
N PHE A 143 -2.85 11.59 -1.36
CA PHE A 143 -1.66 11.17 -2.10
C PHE A 143 -1.02 12.36 -2.82
N ALA A 144 -1.79 13.11 -3.61
CA ALA A 144 -1.32 14.24 -4.38
C ALA A 144 -0.66 15.29 -3.49
N SER A 145 -1.34 15.72 -2.43
CA SER A 145 -0.80 16.72 -1.50
C SER A 145 0.53 16.28 -0.86
N ALA A 146 0.65 15.02 -0.46
CA ALA A 146 1.90 14.53 0.13
C ALA A 146 3.00 14.32 -0.92
N PHE A 147 2.64 13.97 -2.15
CA PHE A 147 3.55 13.86 -3.28
C PHE A 147 4.11 15.24 -3.65
N GLU A 148 3.26 16.24 -3.82
CA GLU A 148 3.63 17.60 -4.16
C GLU A 148 4.52 18.24 -3.10
N ALA A 149 4.14 18.11 -1.82
CA ALA A 149 4.96 18.62 -0.72
C ALA A 149 6.35 17.96 -0.65
N GLN A 150 6.51 16.72 -1.09
CA GLN A 150 7.80 16.07 -1.20
C GLN A 150 8.55 16.53 -2.45
N LEU A 151 7.84 16.72 -3.58
CA LEU A 151 8.42 17.22 -4.82
C LEU A 151 9.03 18.60 -4.63
N ASP A 152 8.33 19.51 -3.95
CA ASP A 152 8.84 20.84 -3.64
C ASP A 152 10.17 20.80 -2.85
N LYS A 153 10.27 19.85 -1.91
CA LYS A 153 11.52 19.64 -1.15
C LYS A 153 12.66 19.11 -2.00
N GLU A 154 12.37 18.18 -2.92
CA GLU A 154 13.39 17.62 -3.82
C GLU A 154 13.86 18.69 -4.81
N MET A 155 12.94 19.53 -5.33
CA MET A 155 13.27 20.65 -6.23
C MET A 155 14.13 21.73 -5.58
N GLN A 156 14.00 21.94 -4.27
CA GLN A 156 14.87 22.89 -3.52
C GLN A 156 16.27 22.36 -3.26
N GLN A 157 16.52 21.08 -3.49
CA GLN A 157 17.81 20.41 -3.25
C GLN A 157 18.59 20.13 -4.54
N LEU A 158 17.99 20.42 -5.70
CA LEU A 158 18.64 20.39 -7.02
C LEU A 158 19.28 21.74 -7.36
#